data_29b0289a8f8eedb3243a4b14f05fa0c3
#
_entry.id   29b0289a8f8eedb3243a4b14f05fa0c3
#
_cell.length_a   1.000
_cell.length_b   1.000
_cell.length_c   1.000
_cell.angle_alpha   90.00
_cell.angle_beta   90.00
_cell.angle_gamma   90.00
#
_symmetry.space_group_name_H-M   'P 1'
#
loop_
_entity.id
_entity.type
_entity.pdbx_description
1 polymer ?
#
loop_
_entity_poly.entity_id
_entity_poly.type
_entity_poly.pdbx_seq_one_letter_code
_entity_poly.pdbx_strand_id
1 'polypeptide(L)'
;NEAGVLTNETIQNALNTLNFIRYIAGLDADVSNDAEYAKKAQAGTTLLTEVGKLSHTPKKPASVSQEFYDLGYSGTSASNLGLGYTNLSQAVIDGWMDDGDSSNIDRVGHRRWCINPTMSATGFGHSGSYTAMYSFDEGNTDASDISYVMWPAQNMPVEYFYGPWSVSINSSILKVTDKQALKITMTKQDGSSVVLDSSCTNKSGKYFNYNGGGYGIGPAI
;
A
#
# COMPACT_ATOMS: atom_id res chain seq x y z
N ASN A 1 -17.66 -21.96 7.27
CA ASN A 1 -17.69 -20.49 7.29
C ASN A 1 -17.84 -19.98 5.85
N GLU A 2 -18.57 -18.89 5.65
CA GLU A 2 -18.71 -18.21 4.36
C GLU A 2 -18.17 -16.80 4.49
N ALA A 3 -17.45 -16.34 3.46
CA ALA A 3 -16.80 -15.03 3.49
C ALA A 3 -17.77 -13.85 3.33
N GLY A 4 -18.96 -14.08 2.84
CA GLY A 4 -19.85 -13.02 2.34
C GLY A 4 -19.34 -12.44 1.01
N VAL A 5 -20.08 -11.47 0.48
CA VAL A 5 -19.75 -10.82 -0.80
C VAL A 5 -19.99 -9.32 -0.66
N LEU A 6 -19.03 -8.52 -1.15
CA LEU A 6 -19.22 -7.07 -1.25
C LEU A 6 -20.17 -6.72 -2.39
N THR A 7 -20.90 -5.62 -2.27
CA THR A 7 -21.72 -5.11 -3.37
C THR A 7 -20.83 -4.57 -4.49
N ASN A 8 -21.33 -4.61 -5.73
CA ASN A 8 -20.63 -4.01 -6.87
C ASN A 8 -20.33 -2.52 -6.64
N GLU A 9 -21.23 -1.79 -6.02
CA GLU A 9 -21.03 -0.38 -5.67
C GLU A 9 -19.84 -0.19 -4.72
N THR A 10 -19.74 -1.02 -3.67
CA THR A 10 -18.61 -0.97 -2.72
C THR A 10 -17.28 -1.23 -3.42
N ILE A 11 -17.24 -2.25 -4.27
CA ILE A 11 -16.04 -2.59 -5.06
C ILE A 11 -15.67 -1.45 -5.99
N GLN A 12 -16.65 -0.90 -6.74
CA GLN A 12 -16.40 0.17 -7.70
C GLN A 12 -15.92 1.45 -7.02
N ASN A 13 -16.47 1.81 -5.87
CA ASN A 13 -16.03 2.97 -5.09
C ASN A 13 -14.57 2.81 -4.61
N ALA A 14 -14.20 1.62 -4.15
CA ALA A 14 -12.83 1.33 -3.74
C ALA A 14 -11.85 1.39 -4.93
N LEU A 15 -12.22 0.80 -6.07
CA LEU A 15 -11.44 0.86 -7.32
C LEU A 15 -11.27 2.29 -7.82
N ASN A 16 -12.34 3.06 -7.85
CA ASN A 16 -12.29 4.47 -8.27
C ASN A 16 -11.35 5.27 -7.37
N THR A 17 -11.39 5.01 -6.07
CA THR A 17 -10.49 5.67 -5.12
C THR A 17 -9.03 5.27 -5.35
N LEU A 18 -8.74 3.98 -5.50
CA LEU A 18 -7.40 3.50 -5.79
C LEU A 18 -6.87 4.06 -7.12
N ASN A 19 -7.68 4.01 -8.18
CA ASN A 19 -7.30 4.51 -9.49
C ASN A 19 -7.14 6.03 -9.51
N PHE A 20 -7.94 6.78 -8.74
CA PHE A 20 -7.72 8.21 -8.55
C PHE A 20 -6.37 8.50 -7.90
N ILE A 21 -6.01 7.78 -6.82
CA ILE A 21 -4.71 7.90 -6.17
C ILE A 21 -3.57 7.59 -7.14
N ARG A 22 -3.70 6.54 -7.93
CA ARG A 22 -2.72 6.17 -8.96
C ARG A 22 -2.58 7.24 -10.04
N TYR A 23 -3.70 7.79 -10.51
CA TYR A 23 -3.72 8.89 -11.48
C TYR A 23 -2.95 10.11 -10.96
N ILE A 24 -3.22 10.57 -9.73
CA ILE A 24 -2.50 11.72 -9.16
C ILE A 24 -1.03 11.40 -8.83
N ALA A 25 -0.67 10.13 -8.67
CA ALA A 25 0.71 9.67 -8.56
C ALA A 25 1.43 9.59 -9.92
N GLY A 26 0.74 9.84 -11.03
CA GLY A 26 1.29 9.78 -12.39
C GLY A 26 1.42 8.35 -12.94
N LEU A 27 0.61 7.42 -12.43
CA LEU A 27 0.55 6.03 -12.87
C LEU A 27 -0.71 5.75 -13.69
N ASP A 28 -0.72 4.62 -14.39
CA ASP A 28 -1.92 4.09 -15.02
C ASP A 28 -3.01 3.88 -13.98
N ALA A 29 -4.21 4.37 -14.29
CA ALA A 29 -5.38 4.40 -13.40
C ALA A 29 -6.46 3.40 -13.88
N ASP A 30 -6.02 2.21 -14.27
CA ASP A 30 -6.83 1.17 -14.93
C ASP A 30 -6.83 -0.17 -14.18
N VAL A 31 -6.38 -0.15 -12.91
CA VAL A 31 -6.45 -1.34 -12.06
C VAL A 31 -7.89 -1.85 -12.00
N SER A 32 -8.07 -3.12 -12.30
CA SER A 32 -9.36 -3.80 -12.35
C SER A 32 -9.61 -4.67 -11.11
N ASN A 33 -10.88 -5.06 -10.91
CA ASN A 33 -11.21 -6.06 -9.89
C ASN A 33 -11.01 -7.47 -10.45
N ASP A 34 -10.20 -8.27 -9.78
CA ASP A 34 -10.08 -9.70 -10.02
C ASP A 34 -10.92 -10.49 -9.01
N ALA A 35 -11.70 -11.45 -9.51
CA ALA A 35 -12.65 -12.21 -8.69
C ALA A 35 -11.95 -13.15 -7.68
N GLU A 36 -10.81 -13.73 -8.04
CA GLU A 36 -10.06 -14.60 -7.15
C GLU A 36 -9.32 -13.80 -6.08
N TYR A 37 -8.78 -12.63 -6.43
CA TYR A 37 -8.19 -11.72 -5.45
C TYR A 37 -9.24 -11.17 -4.48
N ALA A 38 -10.41 -10.80 -4.98
CA ALA A 38 -11.55 -10.37 -4.15
C ALA A 38 -12.02 -11.47 -3.21
N LYS A 39 -12.13 -12.71 -3.68
CA LYS A 39 -12.48 -13.88 -2.86
C LYS A 39 -11.46 -14.11 -1.74
N LYS A 40 -10.17 -14.03 -2.03
CA LYS A 40 -9.10 -14.15 -1.02
C LYS A 40 -9.15 -13.01 0.00
N ALA A 41 -9.22 -11.76 -0.47
CA ALA A 41 -9.26 -10.59 0.40
C ALA A 41 -10.50 -10.61 1.32
N GLN A 42 -11.68 -10.96 0.80
CA GLN A 42 -12.90 -11.07 1.58
C GLN A 42 -12.84 -12.21 2.60
N ALA A 43 -12.33 -13.39 2.22
CA ALA A 43 -12.12 -14.48 3.15
C ALA A 43 -11.09 -14.12 4.23
N GLY A 44 -10.06 -13.34 3.86
CA GLY A 44 -9.05 -12.82 4.79
C GLY A 44 -9.67 -11.93 5.87
N THR A 45 -10.49 -10.95 5.48
CA THR A 45 -11.15 -10.07 6.46
C THR A 45 -12.13 -10.83 7.36
N THR A 46 -12.85 -11.81 6.81
CA THR A 46 -13.74 -12.67 7.61
C THR A 46 -12.96 -13.53 8.60
N LEU A 47 -11.80 -14.09 8.18
CA LEU A 47 -10.92 -14.82 9.09
C LEU A 47 -10.40 -13.92 10.21
N LEU A 48 -10.02 -12.66 9.92
CA LEU A 48 -9.59 -11.71 10.95
C LEU A 48 -10.72 -11.36 11.92
N THR A 49 -11.96 -11.29 11.46
CA THR A 49 -13.14 -11.09 12.32
C THR A 49 -13.30 -12.26 13.28
N GLU A 50 -13.14 -13.51 12.83
CA GLU A 50 -13.19 -14.70 13.69
C GLU A 50 -12.02 -14.76 14.69
N VAL A 51 -10.84 -14.30 14.28
CA VAL A 51 -9.64 -14.25 15.14
C VAL A 51 -9.70 -13.09 16.15
N GLY A 52 -10.38 -12.00 15.81
CA GLY A 52 -10.47 -10.78 16.61
C GLY A 52 -9.18 -9.96 16.68
N LYS A 53 -8.25 -10.18 15.74
CA LYS A 53 -6.94 -9.50 15.73
C LYS A 53 -6.42 -9.31 14.32
N LEU A 54 -5.91 -8.08 14.02
CA LEU A 54 -5.22 -7.79 12.76
C LEU A 54 -3.89 -8.57 12.69
N SER A 55 -3.72 -9.36 11.63
CA SER A 55 -2.50 -10.16 11.41
C SER A 55 -2.42 -10.61 9.96
N HIS A 56 -1.24 -10.52 9.35
CA HIS A 56 -0.96 -11.16 8.05
C HIS A 56 -0.85 -12.68 8.15
N THR A 57 -0.57 -13.20 9.35
CA THR A 57 -0.36 -14.63 9.62
C THR A 57 -1.21 -15.08 10.82
N PRO A 58 -2.56 -14.98 10.72
CA PRO A 58 -3.43 -15.35 11.82
C PRO A 58 -3.31 -16.86 12.13
N LYS A 59 -3.43 -17.21 13.40
CA LYS A 59 -3.54 -18.63 13.79
C LYS A 59 -4.95 -19.11 13.47
N LYS A 60 -5.05 -20.39 13.06
CA LYS A 60 -6.32 -21.03 12.76
C LYS A 60 -7.18 -21.18 14.04
N PRO A 61 -8.38 -20.58 14.09
CA PRO A 61 -9.34 -20.86 15.16
C PRO A 61 -9.89 -22.29 15.05
N ALA A 62 -10.26 -22.89 16.18
CA ALA A 62 -10.85 -24.24 16.19
C ALA A 62 -12.24 -24.28 15.48
N SER A 63 -12.96 -23.15 15.48
CA SER A 63 -14.27 -22.97 14.86
C SER A 63 -14.23 -22.88 13.33
N VAL A 64 -13.04 -22.75 12.73
CA VAL A 64 -12.86 -22.51 11.29
C VAL A 64 -12.39 -23.79 10.59
N SER A 65 -13.04 -24.16 9.48
CA SER A 65 -12.61 -25.29 8.65
C SER A 65 -11.21 -25.06 8.06
N GLN A 66 -10.50 -26.13 7.72
CA GLN A 66 -9.16 -26.01 7.12
C GLN A 66 -9.22 -25.28 5.78
N GLU A 67 -10.17 -25.65 4.93
CA GLU A 67 -10.34 -25.04 3.60
C GLU A 67 -10.58 -23.51 3.69
N PHE A 68 -11.47 -23.07 4.60
CA PHE A 68 -11.74 -21.65 4.77
C PHE A 68 -10.54 -20.90 5.37
N TYR A 69 -9.84 -21.54 6.33
CA TYR A 69 -8.60 -20.99 6.88
C TYR A 69 -7.53 -20.79 5.81
N ASP A 70 -7.30 -21.77 4.95
CA ASP A 70 -6.28 -21.69 3.88
C ASP A 70 -6.60 -20.56 2.89
N LEU A 71 -7.88 -20.43 2.51
CA LEU A 71 -8.35 -19.33 1.67
C LEU A 71 -8.17 -17.98 2.37
N GLY A 72 -8.61 -17.83 3.61
CA GLY A 72 -8.49 -16.59 4.39
C GLY A 72 -7.04 -16.22 4.66
N TYR A 73 -6.20 -17.21 4.98
CA TYR A 73 -4.75 -17.00 5.17
C TYR A 73 -4.09 -16.51 3.88
N SER A 74 -4.44 -17.07 2.72
CA SER A 74 -3.93 -16.61 1.43
C SER A 74 -4.30 -15.14 1.16
N GLY A 75 -5.47 -14.70 1.63
CA GLY A 75 -5.89 -13.31 1.57
C GLY A 75 -5.12 -12.42 2.53
N THR A 76 -5.03 -12.79 3.82
CA THR A 76 -4.34 -11.95 4.82
C THR A 76 -2.85 -11.80 4.53
N SER A 77 -2.19 -12.84 4.04
CA SER A 77 -0.75 -12.84 3.78
C SER A 77 -0.34 -12.03 2.53
N ALA A 78 -1.28 -11.77 1.61
CA ALA A 78 -1.02 -11.11 0.34
C ALA A 78 -1.75 -9.76 0.17
N SER A 79 -2.32 -9.21 1.24
CA SER A 79 -3.10 -7.98 1.18
C SER A 79 -2.52 -6.87 2.06
N ASN A 80 -2.71 -5.62 1.64
CA ASN A 80 -2.78 -4.52 2.59
C ASN A 80 -3.96 -4.75 3.53
N LEU A 81 -3.74 -4.68 4.83
CA LEU A 81 -4.76 -4.87 5.84
C LEU A 81 -5.04 -3.56 6.59
N GLY A 82 -6.29 -3.37 7.00
CA GLY A 82 -6.71 -2.22 7.78
C GLY A 82 -7.67 -2.61 8.90
N LEU A 83 -7.71 -1.79 9.95
CA LEU A 83 -8.58 -1.97 11.11
C LEU A 83 -9.25 -0.65 11.49
N GLY A 84 -10.58 -0.65 11.62
CA GLY A 84 -11.34 0.50 12.13
C GLY A 84 -11.80 1.49 11.07
N TYR A 85 -11.56 1.23 9.79
CA TYR A 85 -12.06 2.07 8.70
C TYR A 85 -13.53 1.76 8.41
N THR A 86 -14.32 2.81 8.18
CA THR A 86 -15.78 2.68 7.94
C THR A 86 -16.11 2.14 6.55
N ASN A 87 -15.22 2.34 5.60
CA ASN A 87 -15.34 1.85 4.22
C ASN A 87 -13.95 1.69 3.57
N LEU A 88 -13.92 1.03 2.42
CA LEU A 88 -12.69 0.73 1.69
C LEU A 88 -11.99 1.98 1.12
N SER A 89 -12.75 2.99 0.68
CA SER A 89 -12.16 4.25 0.19
C SER A 89 -11.40 4.97 1.31
N GLN A 90 -11.95 4.98 2.51
CA GLN A 90 -11.25 5.51 3.68
C GLN A 90 -10.00 4.69 4.01
N ALA A 91 -10.07 3.35 3.95
CA ALA A 91 -8.90 2.51 4.17
C ALA A 91 -7.78 2.79 3.16
N VAL A 92 -8.13 3.05 1.88
CA VAL A 92 -7.14 3.43 0.85
C VAL A 92 -6.47 4.76 1.20
N ILE A 93 -7.25 5.81 1.48
CA ILE A 93 -6.73 7.18 1.64
C ILE A 93 -6.09 7.36 3.02
N ASP A 94 -6.87 7.17 4.08
CA ASP A 94 -6.46 7.52 5.46
C ASP A 94 -5.62 6.42 6.12
N GLY A 95 -5.71 5.19 5.59
CA GLY A 95 -4.97 4.04 6.10
C GLY A 95 -3.70 3.78 5.28
N TRP A 96 -3.88 3.16 4.12
CA TRP A 96 -2.76 2.62 3.36
C TRP A 96 -1.92 3.69 2.65
N MET A 97 -2.51 4.80 2.22
CA MET A 97 -1.75 5.90 1.60
C MET A 97 -1.10 6.83 2.62
N ASP A 98 -1.70 7.05 3.79
CA ASP A 98 -1.05 7.84 4.85
C ASP A 98 0.20 7.12 5.37
N ASP A 99 0.07 5.89 5.84
CA ASP A 99 1.15 4.98 6.26
C ASP A 99 2.19 5.63 7.20
N GLY A 100 1.78 6.70 7.88
CA GLY A 100 2.64 7.58 8.71
C GLY A 100 2.71 7.18 10.19
N ASP A 101 2.02 6.14 10.62
CA ASP A 101 2.08 5.67 12.00
C ASP A 101 3.45 5.09 12.36
N SER A 102 3.74 5.02 13.66
CA SER A 102 5.07 4.63 14.17
C SER A 102 5.52 3.22 13.78
N SER A 103 4.58 2.35 13.39
CA SER A 103 4.88 0.97 12.96
C SER A 103 5.12 0.85 11.46
N ASN A 104 4.74 1.84 10.66
CA ASN A 104 4.78 1.80 9.20
C ASN A 104 5.67 2.87 8.56
N ILE A 105 5.87 4.02 9.21
CA ILE A 105 6.61 5.17 8.66
C ILE A 105 8.01 4.83 8.12
N ASP A 106 8.68 3.84 8.72
CA ASP A 106 10.04 3.45 8.30
C ASP A 106 10.08 2.69 6.97
N ARG A 107 8.93 2.26 6.44
CA ARG A 107 8.86 1.48 5.21
C ARG A 107 7.76 1.91 4.25
N VAL A 108 6.71 2.58 4.74
CA VAL A 108 5.49 2.97 4.00
C VAL A 108 5.00 1.85 3.07
N GLY A 109 4.92 0.63 3.62
CA GLY A 109 4.73 -0.59 2.84
C GLY A 109 3.36 -0.68 2.17
N HIS A 110 2.30 -0.26 2.88
CA HIS A 110 0.94 -0.26 2.32
C HIS A 110 0.83 0.72 1.15
N ARG A 111 1.38 1.94 1.31
CA ARG A 111 1.43 2.95 0.23
C ARG A 111 2.14 2.40 -1.00
N ARG A 112 3.31 1.79 -0.83
CA ARG A 112 4.12 1.24 -1.93
C ARG A 112 3.37 0.18 -2.73
N TRP A 113 2.45 -0.58 -2.09
CA TRP A 113 1.55 -1.50 -2.79
C TRP A 113 0.41 -0.77 -3.51
N CYS A 114 -0.22 0.25 -2.92
CA CYS A 114 -1.27 1.02 -3.59
C CYS A 114 -0.78 1.68 -4.89
N ILE A 115 0.42 2.23 -4.86
CA ILE A 115 1.06 2.90 -6.01
C ILE A 115 2.14 2.02 -6.67
N ASN A 116 2.00 0.69 -6.59
CA ASN A 116 2.86 -0.22 -7.35
C ASN A 116 2.52 -0.13 -8.84
N PRO A 117 3.45 0.32 -9.72
CA PRO A 117 3.16 0.47 -11.14
C PRO A 117 2.91 -0.87 -11.84
N THR A 118 3.42 -1.99 -11.30
CA THR A 118 3.19 -3.32 -11.89
C THR A 118 1.83 -3.91 -11.60
N MET A 119 1.02 -3.28 -10.73
CA MET A 119 -0.32 -3.74 -10.41
C MET A 119 -1.28 -3.46 -11.58
N SER A 120 -1.94 -4.49 -12.10
CA SER A 120 -3.00 -4.44 -13.11
C SER A 120 -4.36 -4.82 -12.54
N ALA A 121 -4.39 -5.59 -11.45
CA ALA A 121 -5.61 -6.05 -10.82
C ALA A 121 -5.47 -6.13 -9.29
N THR A 122 -6.59 -6.01 -8.61
CA THR A 122 -6.69 -6.19 -7.16
C THR A 122 -8.03 -6.80 -6.79
N GLY A 123 -8.25 -7.05 -5.52
CA GLY A 123 -9.53 -7.45 -4.95
C GLY A 123 -9.66 -6.91 -3.54
N PHE A 124 -10.86 -6.53 -3.15
CA PHE A 124 -11.13 -5.95 -1.85
C PHE A 124 -11.91 -6.90 -0.94
N GLY A 125 -11.71 -6.73 0.37
CA GLY A 125 -12.46 -7.40 1.41
C GLY A 125 -12.81 -6.44 2.54
N HIS A 126 -13.99 -6.64 3.13
CA HIS A 126 -14.43 -5.91 4.31
C HIS A 126 -15.34 -6.81 5.16
N SER A 127 -14.98 -7.03 6.42
CA SER A 127 -15.78 -7.79 7.36
C SER A 127 -15.58 -7.26 8.78
N GLY A 128 -16.66 -6.90 9.46
CA GLY A 128 -16.58 -6.23 10.75
C GLY A 128 -15.76 -4.95 10.66
N SER A 129 -14.71 -4.84 11.45
CA SER A 129 -13.81 -3.68 11.44
C SER A 129 -12.56 -3.87 10.54
N TYR A 130 -12.45 -5.00 9.84
CA TYR A 130 -11.28 -5.33 9.05
C TYR A 130 -11.49 -5.04 7.57
N THR A 131 -10.50 -4.43 6.94
CA THR A 131 -10.44 -4.17 5.50
C THR A 131 -9.19 -4.82 4.90
N ALA A 132 -9.27 -5.21 3.63
CA ALA A 132 -8.16 -5.77 2.88
C ALA A 132 -8.18 -5.31 1.42
N MET A 133 -6.99 -5.15 0.84
CA MET A 133 -6.76 -4.97 -0.59
C MET A 133 -5.66 -5.95 -1.00
N TYR A 134 -5.96 -6.90 -1.88
CA TYR A 134 -4.96 -7.82 -2.42
C TYR A 134 -3.86 -7.05 -3.16
N SER A 135 -2.59 -7.31 -2.85
CA SER A 135 -1.48 -6.41 -3.24
C SER A 135 -0.43 -7.06 -4.14
N PHE A 136 -0.38 -8.40 -4.22
CA PHE A 136 0.69 -9.12 -4.91
C PHE A 136 0.34 -9.44 -6.36
N ASP A 137 -0.16 -8.43 -7.09
CA ASP A 137 -0.36 -8.50 -8.53
C ASP A 137 0.80 -7.76 -9.25
N GLU A 138 1.33 -8.40 -10.29
CA GLU A 138 2.41 -7.88 -11.14
C GLU A 138 2.04 -8.04 -12.63
N GLY A 139 0.74 -7.94 -12.96
CA GLY A 139 0.21 -8.17 -14.29
C GLY A 139 0.51 -7.07 -15.31
N ASN A 140 0.83 -5.84 -14.85
CA ASN A 140 1.19 -4.74 -15.73
C ASN A 140 2.67 -4.80 -16.11
N THR A 141 2.98 -5.44 -17.25
CA THR A 141 4.34 -5.56 -17.78
C THR A 141 4.86 -4.27 -18.43
N ASP A 142 3.97 -3.36 -18.83
CA ASP A 142 4.33 -2.09 -19.47
C ASP A 142 4.95 -1.09 -18.49
N ALA A 143 4.79 -1.36 -17.18
CA ALA A 143 5.41 -0.58 -16.11
C ALA A 143 6.92 -0.85 -15.91
N SER A 144 7.55 -1.70 -16.72
CA SER A 144 8.97 -2.06 -16.60
C SER A 144 9.92 -0.88 -16.69
N ASP A 145 9.56 0.18 -17.44
CA ASP A 145 10.37 1.37 -17.67
C ASP A 145 10.22 2.45 -16.60
N ILE A 146 9.32 2.27 -15.63
CA ILE A 146 9.15 3.22 -14.53
C ILE A 146 10.31 3.08 -13.55
N SER A 147 11.17 4.09 -13.50
CA SER A 147 12.39 4.08 -12.67
C SER A 147 12.10 4.32 -11.20
N TYR A 148 11.08 5.12 -10.87
CA TYR A 148 10.67 5.45 -9.51
C TYR A 148 9.23 5.93 -9.45
N VAL A 149 8.64 5.86 -8.27
CA VAL A 149 7.32 6.44 -7.96
C VAL A 149 7.45 7.31 -6.71
N MET A 150 6.98 8.56 -6.81
CA MET A 150 7.03 9.52 -5.70
C MET A 150 5.63 9.74 -5.09
N TRP A 151 5.62 9.97 -3.79
CA TRP A 151 4.49 10.53 -3.08
C TRP A 151 4.97 11.60 -2.09
N PRO A 152 4.61 12.87 -2.25
CA PRO A 152 3.77 13.41 -3.33
C PRO A 152 4.44 13.34 -4.69
N ALA A 153 3.61 13.22 -5.73
CA ALA A 153 4.03 13.28 -7.12
C ALA A 153 4.10 14.72 -7.62
N GLN A 154 4.67 14.92 -8.82
CA GLN A 154 4.71 16.22 -9.46
C GLN A 154 3.28 16.72 -9.79
N ASN A 155 2.99 17.99 -9.51
CA ASN A 155 1.68 18.62 -9.76
C ASN A 155 0.49 17.95 -9.02
N MET A 156 0.77 17.34 -7.90
CA MET A 156 -0.25 16.71 -7.07
C MET A 156 -1.08 17.77 -6.31
N PRO A 157 -2.42 17.60 -6.14
CA PRO A 157 -3.23 18.50 -5.34
C PRO A 157 -2.75 18.55 -3.89
N VAL A 158 -2.69 19.76 -3.32
CA VAL A 158 -2.07 20.01 -2.01
C VAL A 158 -2.79 19.32 -0.85
N GLU A 159 -4.08 19.09 -0.96
CA GLU A 159 -4.90 18.37 0.03
C GLU A 159 -4.49 16.93 0.26
N TYR A 160 -3.70 16.35 -0.65
CA TYR A 160 -3.14 15.00 -0.52
C TYR A 160 -1.68 14.99 -0.05
N PHE A 161 -1.12 16.15 0.33
CA PHE A 161 0.27 16.30 0.79
C PHE A 161 0.43 16.02 2.29
N TYR A 162 -0.23 15.05 2.81
CA TYR A 162 -0.11 14.63 4.20
C TYR A 162 0.69 13.35 4.36
N GLY A 163 1.14 13.09 5.58
CA GLY A 163 1.95 11.93 5.89
C GLY A 163 3.42 12.07 5.46
N PRO A 164 4.20 11.00 5.56
CA PRO A 164 5.58 10.97 5.12
C PRO A 164 5.68 11.05 3.60
N TRP A 165 6.68 11.77 3.10
CA TRP A 165 7.01 11.74 1.67
C TRP A 165 7.83 10.49 1.39
N SER A 166 7.73 9.93 0.20
CA SER A 166 8.45 8.71 -0.17
C SER A 166 8.82 8.68 -1.65
N VAL A 167 9.91 7.99 -1.96
CA VAL A 167 10.33 7.67 -3.32
C VAL A 167 10.60 6.17 -3.37
N SER A 168 9.73 5.42 -4.06
CA SER A 168 9.97 4.00 -4.36
C SER A 168 10.84 3.88 -5.60
N ILE A 169 11.85 3.03 -5.55
CA ILE A 169 12.87 2.90 -6.60
C ILE A 169 12.75 1.54 -7.28
N ASN A 170 12.67 1.54 -8.60
CA ASN A 170 12.78 0.30 -9.38
C ASN A 170 14.23 -0.19 -9.38
N SER A 171 14.51 -1.23 -8.60
CA SER A 171 15.84 -1.80 -8.44
C SER A 171 16.37 -2.51 -9.71
N SER A 172 15.50 -2.79 -10.67
CA SER A 172 15.92 -3.30 -12.00
C SER A 172 16.57 -2.22 -12.85
N ILE A 173 16.22 -0.94 -12.61
CA ILE A 173 16.71 0.23 -13.38
C ILE A 173 17.73 1.02 -12.57
N LEU A 174 17.41 1.33 -11.31
CA LEU A 174 18.22 2.16 -10.42
C LEU A 174 18.75 1.33 -9.25
N LYS A 175 20.05 1.24 -9.10
CA LYS A 175 20.69 0.47 -8.01
C LYS A 175 21.23 1.40 -6.94
N VAL A 176 20.76 1.20 -5.72
CA VAL A 176 21.34 1.81 -4.53
C VAL A 176 22.51 0.94 -4.06
N THR A 177 23.74 1.35 -4.37
CA THR A 177 24.96 0.63 -3.99
C THR A 177 25.51 1.05 -2.64
N ASP A 178 25.28 2.32 -2.25
CA ASP A 178 25.65 2.85 -0.94
C ASP A 178 24.50 3.66 -0.35
N LYS A 179 23.80 3.08 0.60
CA LYS A 179 22.69 3.74 1.31
C LYS A 179 23.15 4.92 2.18
N GLN A 180 24.41 4.97 2.59
CA GLN A 180 24.94 6.08 3.38
C GLN A 180 25.20 7.33 2.53
N ALA A 181 25.41 7.15 1.24
CA ALA A 181 25.57 8.24 0.28
C ALA A 181 24.24 8.81 -0.22
N LEU A 182 23.10 8.17 0.12
CA LEU A 182 21.79 8.67 -0.28
C LEU A 182 21.47 10.01 0.39
N LYS A 183 20.95 10.93 -0.41
CA LYS A 183 20.44 12.21 0.07
C LYS A 183 19.29 12.69 -0.81
N ILE A 184 18.35 13.37 -0.19
CA ILE A 184 17.25 14.07 -0.86
C ILE A 184 17.50 15.58 -0.71
N THR A 185 17.52 16.30 -1.81
CA THR A 185 17.58 17.77 -1.79
C THR A 185 16.22 18.31 -2.23
N MET A 186 15.56 19.04 -1.35
CA MET A 186 14.33 19.77 -1.67
C MET A 186 14.65 21.22 -1.87
N THR A 187 14.41 21.75 -3.07
CA THR A 187 14.65 23.14 -3.41
C THR A 187 13.35 23.89 -3.54
N LYS A 188 13.19 24.98 -2.79
CA LYS A 188 12.03 25.86 -2.86
C LYS A 188 12.13 26.79 -4.08
N GLN A 189 11.00 27.41 -4.39
CA GLN A 189 10.90 28.37 -5.49
C GLN A 189 11.85 29.58 -5.34
N ASP A 190 12.17 29.98 -4.10
CA ASP A 190 13.12 31.07 -3.79
C ASP A 190 14.61 30.66 -3.93
N GLY A 191 14.87 29.40 -4.33
CA GLY A 191 16.21 28.83 -4.48
C GLY A 191 16.79 28.27 -3.18
N SER A 192 16.18 28.48 -2.03
CA SER A 192 16.62 27.86 -0.79
C SER A 192 16.40 26.36 -0.80
N SER A 193 17.27 25.57 -0.18
CA SER A 193 17.16 24.13 -0.17
C SER A 193 17.36 23.51 1.20
N VAL A 194 16.75 22.34 1.39
CA VAL A 194 16.94 21.46 2.54
C VAL A 194 17.47 20.13 2.04
N VAL A 195 18.55 19.66 2.68
CA VAL A 195 19.10 18.32 2.41
C VAL A 195 18.71 17.39 3.55
N LEU A 196 18.21 16.22 3.21
CA LEU A 196 17.93 15.12 4.12
C LEU A 196 18.82 13.93 3.74
N ASP A 197 19.47 13.35 4.71
CA ASP A 197 20.38 12.21 4.57
C ASP A 197 20.39 11.35 5.84
N SER A 198 21.26 10.35 5.89
CA SER A 198 21.37 9.40 7.00
C SER A 198 21.66 10.03 8.38
N SER A 199 22.05 11.31 8.46
CA SER A 199 22.19 12.05 9.72
C SER A 199 20.86 12.56 10.27
N CYS A 200 19.80 12.57 9.48
CA CYS A 200 18.47 13.05 9.83
C CYS A 200 17.65 11.93 10.46
N THR A 201 17.72 11.77 11.78
CA THR A 201 17.07 10.66 12.50
C THR A 201 15.87 11.08 13.35
N ASN A 202 15.60 12.38 13.49
CA ASN A 202 14.52 12.88 14.32
C ASN A 202 13.19 12.92 13.55
N LYS A 203 12.26 12.02 13.89
CA LYS A 203 10.93 11.92 13.27
C LYS A 203 10.02 13.14 13.49
N SER A 204 10.31 14.01 14.45
CA SER A 204 9.53 15.22 14.70
C SER A 204 10.08 16.49 14.01
N GLY A 205 11.25 16.41 13.43
CA GLY A 205 11.90 17.53 12.73
C GLY A 205 12.35 17.12 11.33
N LYS A 206 13.64 16.85 11.19
CA LYS A 206 14.18 16.29 9.94
C LYS A 206 14.24 14.77 10.07
N TYR A 207 13.55 14.07 9.20
CA TYR A 207 13.53 12.61 9.17
C TYR A 207 13.91 12.10 7.79
N PHE A 208 14.79 11.11 7.74
CA PHE A 208 15.20 10.41 6.54
C PHE A 208 15.35 8.94 6.87
N ASN A 209 14.82 8.09 6.02
CA ASN A 209 14.98 6.64 6.14
C ASN A 209 15.13 6.01 4.76
N TYR A 210 15.89 4.91 4.70
CA TYR A 210 15.97 4.04 3.53
C TYR A 210 15.52 2.64 3.94
N ASN A 211 14.47 2.16 3.29
CA ASN A 211 13.97 0.81 3.48
C ASN A 211 14.27 -0.04 2.24
N GLY A 212 15.14 -1.04 2.38
CA GLY A 212 15.52 -1.97 1.30
C GLY A 212 14.53 -3.11 1.09
N GLY A 213 13.40 -3.15 1.80
CA GLY A 213 12.41 -4.23 1.70
C GLY A 213 11.68 -4.25 0.36
N GLY A 214 11.28 -5.43 -0.08
CA GLY A 214 10.55 -5.65 -1.32
C GLY A 214 9.05 -5.38 -1.17
N TYR A 215 8.65 -4.13 -1.22
CA TYR A 215 7.25 -3.69 -1.32
C TYR A 215 7.09 -2.94 -2.64
N GLY A 216 6.04 -3.24 -3.41
CA GLY A 216 5.87 -2.65 -4.73
C GLY A 216 7.08 -2.87 -5.62
N ILE A 217 7.53 -1.86 -6.36
CA ILE A 217 8.66 -1.97 -7.31
C ILE A 217 10.04 -2.09 -6.66
N GLY A 218 10.19 -1.98 -5.37
CA GLY A 218 11.49 -2.13 -4.73
C GLY A 218 11.72 -1.21 -3.53
N PRO A 219 12.99 -0.89 -3.21
CA PRO A 219 13.34 -0.05 -2.06
C PRO A 219 12.69 1.33 -2.10
N ALA A 220 12.54 1.95 -0.92
CA ALA A 220 12.04 3.32 -0.80
C ALA A 220 12.92 4.18 0.14
N ILE A 221 12.90 5.47 -0.14
CA ILE A 221 13.48 6.54 0.67
C ILE A 221 12.34 7.36 1.23
#